data_89ad3054d7f862b462bb5c42a5e53532
#
_entry.id   89ad3054d7f862b462bb5c42a5e53532
#
_cell.length_a   1.000
_cell.length_b   1.000
_cell.length_c   1.000
_cell.angle_alpha   90.00
_cell.angle_beta   90.00
_cell.angle_gamma   90.00
#
_symmetry.space_group_name_H-M   'P 1'
#
loop_
_entity.id
_entity.type
_entity.pdbx_description
1 polymer ?
#
loop_
_entity_poly.entity_id
_entity_poly.type
_entity_poly.pdbx_seq_one_letter_code
_entity_poly.pdbx_strand_id
1 'polypeptide(L)'
;MNLTLYYLYWRFKLSKLYNTYLELKKKDKETIYLFKSGIFFISLDNDAYILSKLFHFKITNLTDTVVKCGFPCSSFNKYSHLFQLHHLSIKIIELENNALYSFNEYKQNQYVVDLLEFINSIDINSLSITDAYQFIEDLKNKVSKINKNGANI
;
A
#
# COMPACT_ATOMS: atom_id res chain seq x y z
N MET A 1 8.59 7.84 -26.83
CA MET A 1 8.67 8.91 -25.80
C MET A 1 10.12 9.35 -25.70
N ASN A 2 10.40 10.65 -25.81
CA ASN A 2 11.78 11.18 -25.84
C ASN A 2 12.41 11.01 -24.45
N LEU A 3 13.66 10.53 -24.38
CA LEU A 3 14.42 10.30 -23.13
C LEU A 3 14.42 11.56 -22.22
N THR A 4 14.47 12.75 -22.81
CA THR A 4 14.44 14.03 -22.09
C THR A 4 13.10 14.27 -21.41
N LEU A 5 11.98 13.95 -22.05
CA LEU A 5 10.62 14.05 -21.49
C LEU A 5 10.41 13.02 -20.36
N TYR A 6 10.95 11.82 -20.52
CA TYR A 6 10.91 10.80 -19.47
C TYR A 6 11.70 11.22 -18.24
N TYR A 7 12.89 11.81 -18.41
CA TYR A 7 13.72 12.31 -17.33
C TYR A 7 13.06 13.48 -16.59
N LEU A 8 12.45 14.43 -17.31
CA LEU A 8 11.71 15.55 -16.72
C LEU A 8 10.47 15.08 -15.94
N TYR A 9 9.73 14.12 -16.48
CA TYR A 9 8.58 13.52 -15.80
C TYR A 9 8.99 12.85 -14.49
N TRP A 10 10.08 12.04 -14.49
CA TRP A 10 10.61 11.39 -13.30
C TRP A 10 11.08 12.40 -12.26
N ARG A 11 11.80 13.41 -12.66
CA ARG A 11 12.26 14.49 -11.77
C ARG A 11 11.11 15.27 -11.14
N PHE A 12 10.05 15.54 -11.89
CA PHE A 12 8.84 16.16 -11.38
C PHE A 12 8.09 15.26 -10.39
N LYS A 13 7.95 13.97 -10.71
CA LYS A 13 7.32 12.98 -9.81
C LYS A 13 8.09 12.82 -8.49
N LEU A 14 9.41 12.80 -8.53
CA LEU A 14 10.27 12.73 -7.35
C LEU A 14 10.15 13.99 -6.47
N SER A 15 10.10 15.17 -7.07
CA SER A 15 9.96 16.42 -6.32
C SER A 15 8.57 16.51 -5.66
N LYS A 16 7.50 16.10 -6.35
CA LYS A 16 6.16 16.05 -5.80
C LYS A 16 6.09 15.09 -4.59
N LEU A 17 6.65 13.91 -4.72
CA LEU A 17 6.67 12.90 -3.66
C LEU A 17 7.36 13.42 -2.40
N TYR A 18 8.56 13.98 -2.54
CA TYR A 18 9.32 14.49 -1.40
C TYR A 18 8.68 15.73 -0.76
N ASN A 19 8.15 16.66 -1.56
CA ASN A 19 7.44 17.82 -1.04
C ASN A 19 6.19 17.40 -0.26
N THR A 20 5.42 16.44 -0.77
CA THR A 20 4.27 15.89 -0.04
C THR A 20 4.70 15.28 1.29
N TYR A 21 5.79 14.53 1.32
CA TYR A 21 6.36 13.97 2.56
C TYR A 21 6.68 15.07 3.58
N LEU A 22 7.39 16.11 3.15
CA LEU A 22 7.76 17.22 4.03
C LEU A 22 6.54 17.96 4.60
N GLU A 23 5.52 18.19 3.79
CA GLU A 23 4.27 18.82 4.23
C GLU A 23 3.53 17.97 5.26
N LEU A 24 3.46 16.66 5.04
CA LEU A 24 2.84 15.72 5.98
C LEU A 24 3.61 15.66 7.30
N LYS A 25 4.94 15.61 7.25
CA LYS A 25 5.80 15.57 8.45
C LYS A 25 5.78 16.88 9.25
N LYS A 26 5.48 18.03 8.61
CA LYS A 26 5.23 19.28 9.34
C LYS A 26 3.98 19.22 10.21
N LYS A 27 2.94 18.50 9.75
CA LYS A 27 1.66 18.36 10.45
C LYS A 27 1.70 17.29 11.53
N ASP A 28 2.36 16.18 11.24
CA ASP A 28 2.43 15.01 12.12
C ASP A 28 3.80 14.33 11.95
N LYS A 29 4.66 14.50 12.95
CA LYS A 29 6.04 13.98 12.95
C LYS A 29 6.12 12.51 13.32
N GLU A 30 5.16 12.01 14.09
CA GLU A 30 5.19 10.65 14.64
C GLU A 30 4.69 9.60 13.64
N THR A 31 3.74 9.98 12.80
CA THR A 31 3.22 9.07 11.76
C THR A 31 4.26 8.77 10.70
N ILE A 32 4.42 7.49 10.39
CA ILE A 32 5.24 7.00 9.27
C ILE A 32 4.41 7.01 8.00
N TYR A 33 4.94 7.61 6.95
CA TYR A 33 4.27 7.74 5.67
C TYR A 33 4.83 6.74 4.65
N LEU A 34 3.93 5.90 4.12
CA LEU A 34 4.22 4.97 3.03
C LEU A 34 3.60 5.50 1.73
N PHE A 35 4.42 5.68 0.73
CA PHE A 35 3.99 6.10 -0.61
C PHE A 35 3.88 4.88 -1.51
N LYS A 36 2.70 4.65 -2.10
CA LYS A 36 2.53 3.65 -3.14
C LYS A 36 3.17 4.15 -4.42
N SER A 37 4.17 3.44 -4.89
CA SER A 37 4.92 3.75 -6.11
C SER A 37 5.02 2.51 -6.98
N GLY A 38 4.11 2.38 -7.95
CA GLY A 38 3.96 1.17 -8.74
C GLY A 38 3.66 -0.05 -7.87
N ILE A 39 4.50 -1.05 -7.93
CA ILE A 39 4.37 -2.31 -7.16
C ILE A 39 5.06 -2.28 -5.78
N PHE A 40 5.53 -1.10 -5.33
CA PHE A 40 6.21 -0.94 -4.04
C PHE A 40 5.53 0.09 -3.15
N PHE A 41 5.59 -0.17 -1.84
CA PHE A 41 5.47 0.86 -0.83
C PHE A 41 6.85 1.36 -0.47
N ILE A 42 7.05 2.67 -0.50
CA ILE A 42 8.31 3.32 -0.13
C ILE A 42 8.11 4.34 0.98
N SER A 43 9.07 4.44 1.85
CA SER A 43 9.17 5.46 2.88
C SER A 43 10.43 6.28 2.69
N LEU A 44 10.44 7.52 3.20
CA LEU A 44 11.51 8.49 2.94
C LEU A 44 12.19 8.95 4.23
N ASP A 45 13.45 9.37 4.10
CA ASP A 45 14.25 10.00 5.14
C ASP A 45 14.15 9.33 6.51
N ASN A 46 13.71 10.08 7.53
CA ASN A 46 13.62 9.58 8.90
C ASN A 46 12.72 8.35 9.03
N ASP A 47 11.59 8.34 8.32
CA ASP A 47 10.68 7.20 8.31
C ASP A 47 11.34 5.96 7.69
N ALA A 48 12.16 6.14 6.65
CA ALA A 48 12.95 5.07 6.06
C ALA A 48 13.98 4.51 7.04
N TYR A 49 14.65 5.36 7.82
CA TYR A 49 15.60 4.90 8.86
C TYR A 49 14.89 4.13 9.97
N ILE A 50 13.71 4.57 10.42
CA ILE A 50 12.91 3.87 11.44
C ILE A 50 12.54 2.47 10.94
N LEU A 51 11.98 2.37 9.74
CA LEU A 51 11.56 1.09 9.17
C LEU A 51 12.75 0.17 8.86
N SER A 52 13.87 0.74 8.40
CA SER A 52 15.10 -0.02 8.18
C SER A 52 15.62 -0.63 9.49
N LYS A 53 15.62 0.14 10.57
CA LYS A 53 16.08 -0.32 11.89
C LYS A 53 15.19 -1.43 12.46
N LEU A 54 13.87 -1.33 12.28
CA LEU A 54 12.92 -2.28 12.85
C LEU A 54 12.78 -3.56 12.02
N PHE A 55 12.82 -3.44 10.69
CA PHE A 55 12.48 -4.53 9.77
C PHE A 55 13.60 -4.91 8.82
N HIS A 56 14.79 -4.33 8.99
CA HIS A 56 15.98 -4.57 8.17
C HIS A 56 15.76 -4.27 6.67
N PHE A 57 14.92 -3.28 6.37
CA PHE A 57 14.75 -2.83 4.99
C PHE A 57 16.03 -2.17 4.48
N LYS A 58 16.41 -2.51 3.27
CA LYS A 58 17.58 -1.91 2.63
C LYS A 58 17.32 -0.43 2.32
N ILE A 59 18.16 0.44 2.86
CA ILE A 59 18.16 1.86 2.52
C ILE A 59 18.86 2.05 1.17
N THR A 60 18.26 2.85 0.32
CA THR A 60 18.79 3.26 -0.98
C THR A 60 18.57 4.76 -1.18
N ASN A 61 19.31 5.37 -2.09
CA ASN A 61 19.12 6.78 -2.40
C ASN A 61 17.94 6.95 -3.36
N LEU A 62 17.06 7.90 -3.04
CA LEU A 62 16.05 8.41 -3.95
C LEU A 62 16.62 9.53 -4.81
N THR A 63 17.38 10.43 -4.17
CA THR A 63 18.19 11.51 -4.76
C THR A 63 19.54 11.55 -4.05
N ASP A 64 20.40 12.50 -4.40
CA ASP A 64 21.71 12.68 -3.71
C ASP A 64 21.57 12.99 -2.22
N THR A 65 20.44 13.55 -1.81
CA THR A 65 20.19 14.01 -0.43
C THR A 65 19.05 13.29 0.29
N VAL A 66 18.23 12.53 -0.42
CA VAL A 66 17.03 11.88 0.12
C VAL A 66 17.19 10.37 0.05
N VAL A 67 17.05 9.70 1.16
CA VAL A 67 17.04 8.24 1.24
C VAL A 67 15.63 7.67 1.22
N LYS A 68 15.52 6.42 0.81
CA LYS A 68 14.29 5.64 0.85
C LYS A 68 14.54 4.20 1.28
N CYS A 69 13.54 3.58 1.84
CA CYS A 69 13.42 2.13 1.93
C CYS A 69 12.00 1.71 1.54
N GLY A 70 11.76 0.41 1.41
CA GLY A 70 10.41 -0.05 1.09
C GLY A 70 10.33 -1.55 0.89
N PHE A 71 9.11 -1.98 0.54
CA PHE A 71 8.78 -3.40 0.33
C PHE A 71 7.74 -3.54 -0.79
N PRO A 72 7.64 -4.72 -1.45
CA PRO A 72 6.66 -4.98 -2.48
C PRO A 72 5.22 -4.92 -1.95
N CYS A 73 4.28 -4.40 -2.75
CA CYS A 73 2.85 -4.36 -2.39
C CYS A 73 2.29 -5.75 -2.07
N SER A 74 2.77 -6.80 -2.74
CA SER A 74 2.39 -8.20 -2.46
C SER A 74 2.73 -8.66 -1.04
N SER A 75 3.67 -8.00 -0.37
CA SER A 75 4.06 -8.29 1.02
C SER A 75 3.28 -7.44 2.05
N PHE A 76 2.28 -6.68 1.62
CA PHE A 76 1.53 -5.76 2.46
C PHE A 76 0.96 -6.43 3.71
N ASN A 77 0.27 -7.57 3.56
CA ASN A 77 -0.34 -8.29 4.68
C ASN A 77 0.69 -8.75 5.73
N LYS A 78 1.86 -9.19 5.29
CA LYS A 78 2.97 -9.57 6.19
C LYS A 78 3.43 -8.38 7.03
N TYR A 79 3.75 -7.26 6.38
CA TYR A 79 4.26 -6.09 7.09
C TYR A 79 3.17 -5.36 7.88
N SER A 80 1.90 -5.46 7.44
CA SER A 80 0.78 -4.90 8.17
C SER A 80 0.67 -5.46 9.59
N HIS A 81 0.84 -6.75 9.73
CA HIS A 81 0.84 -7.41 11.03
C HIS A 81 2.02 -6.96 11.90
N LEU A 82 3.21 -6.85 11.31
CA LEU A 82 4.41 -6.38 12.02
C LEU A 82 4.28 -4.92 12.48
N PHE A 83 3.71 -4.05 11.66
CA PHE A 83 3.46 -2.65 12.03
C PHE A 83 2.50 -2.53 13.22
N GLN A 84 1.45 -3.35 13.26
CA GLN A 84 0.53 -3.42 14.40
C GLN A 84 1.21 -3.92 15.67
N LEU A 85 2.05 -4.97 15.59
CA LEU A 85 2.82 -5.48 16.72
C LEU A 85 3.77 -4.44 17.32
N HIS A 86 4.34 -3.58 16.50
CA HIS A 86 5.21 -2.48 16.92
C HIS A 86 4.47 -1.19 17.26
N HIS A 87 3.12 -1.19 17.25
CA HIS A 87 2.28 -0.03 17.53
C HIS A 87 2.63 1.21 16.69
N LEU A 88 3.04 1.01 15.43
CA LEU A 88 3.40 2.09 14.53
C LEU A 88 2.17 2.80 13.97
N SER A 89 2.15 4.13 14.06
CA SER A 89 1.18 4.95 13.33
C SER A 89 1.61 5.03 11.87
N ILE A 90 0.84 4.43 10.96
CA ILE A 90 1.14 4.38 9.52
C ILE A 90 0.01 5.00 8.72
N LYS A 91 0.36 5.84 7.74
CA LYS A 91 -0.55 6.33 6.71
C LYS A 91 -0.01 6.01 5.33
N ILE A 92 -0.90 5.69 4.40
CA ILE A 92 -0.57 5.32 3.02
C ILE A 92 -1.03 6.43 2.09
N ILE A 93 -0.15 6.82 1.17
CA ILE A 93 -0.37 7.88 0.20
C ILE A 93 -0.32 7.30 -1.21
N GLU A 94 -1.37 7.52 -1.98
CA GLU A 94 -1.41 7.28 -3.41
C GLU A 94 -1.41 8.63 -4.15
N LEU A 95 -0.24 9.03 -4.66
CA LEU A 95 -0.09 10.33 -5.34
C LEU A 95 -0.89 10.45 -6.63
N GLU A 96 -1.16 9.33 -7.29
CA GLU A 96 -1.92 9.30 -8.56
C GLU A 96 -3.38 9.69 -8.33
N ASN A 97 -3.97 9.23 -7.24
CA ASN A 97 -5.35 9.52 -6.86
C ASN A 97 -5.45 10.68 -5.86
N ASN A 98 -4.32 11.26 -5.49
CA ASN A 98 -4.21 12.28 -4.44
C ASN A 98 -4.91 11.88 -3.13
N ALA A 99 -4.80 10.58 -2.80
CA ALA A 99 -5.49 9.96 -1.67
C ALA A 99 -4.54 9.68 -0.51
N LEU A 100 -5.01 9.96 0.69
CA LEU A 100 -4.37 9.68 1.97
C LEU A 100 -5.27 8.76 2.77
N TYR A 101 -4.79 7.57 3.05
CA TYR A 101 -5.51 6.56 3.82
C TYR A 101 -4.85 6.33 5.18
N SER A 102 -5.66 6.12 6.20
CA SER A 102 -5.18 5.37 7.36
C SER A 102 -4.81 3.95 6.92
N PHE A 103 -3.98 3.30 7.70
CA PHE A 103 -3.57 1.94 7.41
C PHE A 103 -4.75 0.96 7.33
N ASN A 104 -5.72 1.09 8.23
CA ASN A 104 -6.91 0.23 8.27
C ASN A 104 -7.83 0.46 7.06
N GLU A 105 -8.07 1.73 6.68
CA GLU A 105 -8.85 2.05 5.47
C GLU A 105 -8.21 1.46 4.21
N TYR A 106 -6.89 1.60 4.07
CA TYR A 106 -6.19 1.03 2.92
C TYR A 106 -6.33 -0.49 2.87
N LYS A 107 -6.14 -1.17 4.02
CA LYS A 107 -6.30 -2.61 4.13
C LYS A 107 -7.72 -3.06 3.75
N GLN A 108 -8.73 -2.33 4.20
CA GLN A 108 -10.13 -2.62 3.88
C GLN A 108 -10.42 -2.45 2.39
N ASN A 109 -9.92 -1.39 1.78
CA ASN A 109 -10.05 -1.17 0.35
C ASN A 109 -9.39 -2.29 -0.47
N GLN A 110 -8.24 -2.83 -0.04
CA GLN A 110 -7.61 -3.98 -0.71
C GLN A 110 -8.49 -5.23 -0.65
N TYR A 111 -9.13 -5.53 0.47
CA TYR A 111 -10.07 -6.67 0.55
C TYR A 111 -11.26 -6.53 -0.40
N VAL A 112 -11.77 -5.30 -0.59
CA VAL A 112 -12.85 -5.04 -1.54
C VAL A 112 -12.36 -5.24 -2.97
N VAL A 113 -11.18 -4.73 -3.31
CA VAL A 113 -10.57 -4.94 -4.64
C VAL A 113 -10.35 -6.42 -4.92
N ASP A 114 -9.75 -7.16 -3.99
CA ASP A 114 -9.52 -8.60 -4.11
C ASP A 114 -10.83 -9.38 -4.29
N LEU A 115 -11.90 -8.93 -3.62
CA LEU A 115 -13.24 -9.53 -3.76
C LEU A 115 -13.82 -9.29 -5.16
N LEU A 116 -13.71 -8.08 -5.67
CA LEU A 116 -14.19 -7.72 -7.01
C LEU A 116 -13.41 -8.47 -8.10
N GLU A 117 -12.08 -8.56 -7.97
CA GLU A 117 -11.24 -9.34 -8.88
C GLU A 117 -11.62 -10.82 -8.85
N PHE A 118 -11.87 -11.39 -7.66
CA PHE A 118 -12.32 -12.76 -7.51
C PHE A 118 -13.67 -13.00 -8.22
N ILE A 119 -14.64 -12.11 -8.04
CA ILE A 119 -15.95 -12.21 -8.72
C ILE A 119 -15.78 -12.12 -10.24
N ASN A 120 -14.98 -11.17 -10.73
CA ASN A 120 -14.77 -10.95 -12.15
C ASN A 120 -13.93 -12.05 -12.84
N SER A 121 -13.18 -12.83 -12.09
CA SER A 121 -12.36 -13.92 -12.64
C SER A 121 -13.14 -15.15 -13.05
N ILE A 122 -14.45 -15.22 -12.73
CA ILE A 122 -15.26 -16.41 -12.92
C ILE A 122 -16.04 -16.35 -14.22
N ASP A 123 -15.84 -17.37 -15.05
CA ASP A 123 -16.73 -17.66 -16.17
C ASP A 123 -17.89 -18.52 -15.71
N ILE A 124 -19.06 -17.89 -15.51
CA ILE A 124 -20.27 -18.55 -15.03
C ILE A 124 -20.73 -19.69 -15.96
N ASN A 125 -20.43 -19.57 -17.25
CA ASN A 125 -20.87 -20.57 -18.25
C ASN A 125 -20.05 -21.86 -18.20
N SER A 126 -18.86 -21.82 -17.60
CA SER A 126 -17.96 -22.98 -17.46
C SER A 126 -18.09 -23.69 -16.11
N LEU A 127 -18.88 -23.16 -15.16
CA LEU A 127 -19.00 -23.73 -13.82
C LEU A 127 -19.87 -24.99 -13.81
N SER A 128 -19.35 -26.07 -13.23
CA SER A 128 -20.19 -27.17 -12.77
C SER A 128 -21.04 -26.77 -11.56
N ILE A 129 -22.07 -27.55 -11.23
CA ILE A 129 -22.90 -27.31 -10.05
C ILE A 129 -22.00 -27.34 -8.75
N THR A 130 -21.07 -28.28 -8.68
CA THR A 130 -20.16 -28.41 -7.54
C THR A 130 -19.23 -27.20 -7.41
N ASP A 131 -18.68 -26.71 -8.52
CA ASP A 131 -17.80 -25.52 -8.53
C ASP A 131 -18.57 -24.27 -8.15
N ALA A 132 -19.86 -24.17 -8.56
CA ALA A 132 -20.71 -23.04 -8.17
C ALA A 132 -20.98 -23.02 -6.64
N TYR A 133 -21.20 -24.17 -6.01
CA TYR A 133 -21.31 -24.24 -4.54
C TYR A 133 -20.02 -23.83 -3.84
N GLN A 134 -18.87 -24.34 -4.29
CA GLN A 134 -17.58 -23.98 -3.74
C GLN A 134 -17.32 -22.49 -3.88
N PHE A 135 -17.64 -21.92 -5.03
CA PHE A 135 -17.52 -20.48 -5.26
C PHE A 135 -18.36 -19.65 -4.30
N ILE A 136 -19.62 -20.03 -4.07
CA ILE A 136 -20.49 -19.33 -3.11
C ILE A 136 -19.91 -19.40 -1.69
N GLU A 137 -19.35 -20.54 -1.29
CA GLU A 137 -18.71 -20.69 0.01
C GLU A 137 -17.47 -19.81 0.15
N ASP A 138 -16.60 -19.79 -0.86
CA ASP A 138 -15.41 -18.94 -0.90
C ASP A 138 -15.78 -17.45 -0.91
N LEU A 139 -16.84 -17.07 -1.62
CA LEU A 139 -17.36 -15.70 -1.63
C LEU A 139 -17.82 -15.28 -0.23
N LYS A 140 -18.61 -16.12 0.46
CA LYS A 140 -19.05 -15.87 1.84
C LYS A 140 -17.86 -15.69 2.78
N ASN A 141 -16.84 -16.53 2.63
CA ASN A 141 -15.63 -16.47 3.44
C ASN A 141 -14.84 -15.15 3.21
N LYS A 142 -14.74 -14.68 1.97
CA LYS A 142 -14.11 -13.41 1.63
C LYS A 142 -14.91 -12.22 2.18
N VAL A 143 -16.23 -12.20 2.03
CA VAL A 143 -17.10 -11.15 2.57
C VAL A 143 -17.03 -11.08 4.10
N SER A 144 -17.01 -12.23 4.78
CA SER A 144 -16.91 -12.28 6.24
C SER A 144 -15.61 -11.67 6.79
N LYS A 145 -14.49 -11.74 6.03
CA LYS A 145 -13.22 -11.09 6.38
C LYS A 145 -13.31 -9.58 6.29
N ILE A 146 -14.03 -9.05 5.31
CA ILE A 146 -14.27 -7.60 5.15
C ILE A 146 -15.04 -7.08 6.37
N ASN A 147 -16.14 -7.74 6.74
CA ASN A 147 -16.99 -7.33 7.85
C ASN A 147 -16.28 -7.39 9.21
N LYS A 148 -15.47 -8.43 9.48
CA LYS A 148 -14.71 -8.56 10.73
C LYS A 148 -13.65 -7.47 10.89
N ASN A 149 -13.04 -7.03 9.80
CA ASN A 149 -12.02 -5.97 9.83
C ASN A 149 -12.63 -4.55 9.85
N GLY A 150 -13.90 -4.39 9.43
CA GLY A 150 -14.63 -3.13 9.53
C GLY A 150 -15.31 -2.89 10.88
N ALA A 151 -15.52 -3.93 11.69
CA ALA A 151 -16.18 -3.82 12.99
C ALA A 151 -15.24 -3.44 14.15
N ASN A 152 -13.95 -3.22 13.88
CA ASN A 152 -12.93 -2.82 14.86
C ASN A 152 -12.51 -1.32 14.67
N ILE A 153 -13.46 -0.48 14.25
CA ILE A 153 -13.28 0.98 14.21
C ILE A 153 -14.00 1.61 15.43
#